data_6da06bb06a2dc4d2389332b3ae5cfdf4
#
_entry.id   6da06bb06a2dc4d2389332b3ae5cfdf4
#
_cell.length_a   1.000
_cell.length_b   1.000
_cell.length_c   1.000
_cell.angle_alpha   90.00
_cell.angle_beta   90.00
_cell.angle_gamma   90.00
#
_symmetry.space_group_name_H-M   'P 1'
#
loop_
_entity.id
_entity.type
_entity.pdbx_description
1 polymer ?
#
loop_
_entity_poly.entity_id
_entity_poly.type
_entity_poly.pdbx_seq_one_letter_code
_entity_poly.pdbx_strand_id
1 'polypeptide(L)'
;MIIDMHMHEMRYSGDSFLRLENMVEIAKRRGLDGICITDHDSMGLKEFAAENSEKTGFPIFVGIEFYSLQGDIVAFGIEDYPKERIPAQEFVDLVQAEGGMCFSAHPFRNNNRGLEENLAMVRGLD
;
A
#
# COMPACT_ATOMS: atom_id res chain seq x y z
N MET A 1 15.19 10.55 -6.94
CA MET A 1 13.97 9.77 -7.26
C MET A 1 12.91 10.13 -6.24
N ILE A 2 11.72 10.49 -6.69
CA ILE A 2 10.58 10.87 -5.85
C ILE A 2 9.42 9.94 -6.21
N ILE A 3 8.95 9.15 -5.24
CA ILE A 3 7.85 8.18 -5.42
C ILE A 3 6.78 8.47 -4.37
N ASP A 4 5.52 8.53 -4.77
CA ASP A 4 4.40 8.50 -3.82
C ASP A 4 4.18 7.05 -3.37
N MET A 5 4.27 6.81 -2.06
CA MET A 5 4.28 5.47 -1.48
C MET A 5 2.91 4.97 -1.03
N HIS A 6 1.85 5.81 -1.10
CA HIS A 6 0.55 5.43 -0.56
C HIS A 6 -0.60 6.08 -1.34
N MET A 7 -1.17 5.36 -2.28
CA MET A 7 -2.29 5.81 -3.11
C MET A 7 -3.33 4.71 -3.29
N HIS A 8 -4.59 5.10 -3.46
CA HIS A 8 -5.71 4.19 -3.69
C HIS A 8 -6.31 4.36 -5.08
N GLU A 9 -6.58 3.25 -5.75
CA GLU A 9 -7.21 3.20 -7.06
C GLU A 9 -8.66 2.72 -6.96
N MET A 10 -9.55 3.31 -7.73
CA MET A 10 -11.01 3.15 -7.57
C MET A 10 -11.56 1.74 -7.79
N ARG A 11 -10.84 0.84 -8.47
CA ARG A 11 -11.32 -0.52 -8.74
C ARG A 11 -11.33 -1.41 -7.49
N TYR A 12 -10.39 -1.15 -6.57
CA TYR A 12 -10.20 -1.98 -5.38
C TYR A 12 -10.33 -1.22 -4.06
N SER A 13 -10.37 0.11 -4.10
CA SER A 13 -10.61 0.96 -2.93
C SER A 13 -11.86 1.79 -3.11
N GLY A 14 -12.92 1.43 -2.39
CA GLY A 14 -14.24 2.08 -2.51
C GLY A 14 -14.29 3.53 -2.03
N ASP A 15 -13.25 4.03 -1.39
CA ASP A 15 -13.08 5.41 -0.94
C ASP A 15 -12.27 6.27 -1.92
N SER A 16 -11.80 5.68 -3.03
CA SER A 16 -11.10 6.39 -4.09
C SER A 16 -11.98 6.59 -5.33
N PHE A 17 -11.79 7.71 -6.01
CA PHE A 17 -12.39 8.04 -7.32
C PHE A 17 -11.32 8.16 -8.42
N LEU A 18 -10.07 7.81 -8.11
CA LEU A 18 -8.94 7.96 -9.01
C LEU A 18 -8.77 6.72 -9.88
N ARG A 19 -8.65 6.94 -11.18
CA ARG A 19 -8.25 5.90 -12.15
C ARG A 19 -6.74 5.92 -12.32
N LEU A 20 -6.14 4.73 -12.49
CA LEU A 20 -4.70 4.58 -12.64
C LEU A 20 -4.10 5.48 -13.73
N GLU A 21 -4.77 5.58 -14.88
CA GLU A 21 -4.30 6.38 -16.00
C GLU A 21 -4.20 7.88 -15.64
N ASN A 22 -5.19 8.38 -14.89
CA ASN A 22 -5.19 9.76 -14.40
C ASN A 22 -4.11 9.99 -13.34
N MET A 23 -3.90 8.99 -12.46
CA MET A 23 -2.86 9.04 -11.44
C MET A 23 -1.47 9.16 -12.08
N VAL A 24 -1.18 8.34 -13.09
CA VAL A 24 0.07 8.38 -13.85
C VAL A 24 0.28 9.75 -14.53
N GLU A 25 -0.75 10.27 -15.20
CA GLU A 25 -0.67 11.57 -15.86
C GLU A 25 -0.38 12.70 -14.86
N ILE A 26 -1.09 12.71 -13.74
CA ILE A 26 -0.91 13.73 -12.71
C ILE A 26 0.47 13.59 -12.05
N ALA A 27 0.90 12.37 -11.72
CA ALA A 27 2.20 12.09 -11.13
C ALA A 27 3.34 12.61 -12.01
N LYS A 28 3.32 12.31 -13.30
CA LYS A 28 4.28 12.83 -14.29
C LYS A 28 4.30 14.36 -14.30
N ARG A 29 3.13 15.00 -14.34
CA ARG A 29 3.02 16.48 -14.31
C ARG A 29 3.53 17.09 -13.00
N ARG A 30 3.46 16.38 -11.89
CA ARG A 30 3.97 16.78 -10.57
C ARG A 30 5.46 16.48 -10.38
N GLY A 31 6.12 15.85 -11.35
CA GLY A 31 7.53 15.51 -11.30
C GLY A 31 7.86 14.31 -10.44
N LEU A 32 6.89 13.41 -10.22
CA LEU A 32 7.17 12.13 -9.58
C LEU A 32 7.86 11.18 -10.56
N ASP A 33 8.75 10.35 -10.05
CA ASP A 33 9.46 9.32 -10.79
C ASP A 33 8.73 7.96 -10.79
N GLY A 34 7.73 7.80 -9.93
CA GLY A 34 6.91 6.60 -9.80
C GLY A 34 5.79 6.78 -8.79
N ILE A 35 4.88 5.80 -8.74
CA ILE A 35 3.79 5.73 -7.77
C ILE A 35 3.63 4.32 -7.21
N CYS A 36 3.14 4.24 -5.98
CA CYS A 36 2.74 2.99 -5.34
C CYS A 36 1.22 2.98 -5.12
N ILE A 37 0.57 1.93 -5.61
CA ILE A 37 -0.85 1.69 -5.35
C ILE A 37 -0.96 0.70 -4.20
N THR A 38 -1.65 1.10 -3.15
CA THR A 38 -1.79 0.35 -1.90
C THR A 38 -3.26 0.30 -1.52
N ASP A 39 -4.05 -0.37 -2.35
CA ASP A 39 -5.48 -0.47 -2.16
C ASP A 39 -5.83 -1.23 -0.86
N HIS A 40 -6.98 -0.90 -0.27
CA HIS A 40 -7.46 -1.51 0.96
C HIS A 40 -7.64 -3.03 0.80
N ASP A 41 -6.90 -3.79 1.60
CA ASP A 41 -6.97 -5.25 1.69
C ASP A 41 -6.93 -5.96 0.32
N SER A 42 -6.25 -5.34 -0.67
CA SER A 42 -6.20 -5.86 -2.03
C SER A 42 -4.90 -5.55 -2.75
N MET A 43 -4.38 -6.54 -3.46
CA MET A 43 -3.32 -6.38 -4.47
C MET A 43 -3.83 -6.71 -5.88
N GLY A 44 -5.13 -6.68 -6.09
CA GLY A 44 -5.78 -7.07 -7.35
C GLY A 44 -5.38 -6.23 -8.57
N LEU A 45 -4.77 -5.07 -8.36
CA LEU A 45 -4.34 -4.19 -9.45
C LEU A 45 -3.01 -4.62 -10.11
N LYS A 46 -2.28 -5.63 -9.58
CA LYS A 46 -0.91 -6.00 -10.03
C LYS A 46 -0.77 -6.14 -11.54
N GLU A 47 -1.59 -6.95 -12.18
CA GLU A 47 -1.50 -7.19 -13.64
C GLU A 47 -1.76 -5.91 -14.43
N PHE A 48 -2.83 -5.21 -14.10
CA PHE A 48 -3.20 -3.96 -14.78
C PHE A 48 -2.16 -2.85 -14.59
N ALA A 49 -1.57 -2.75 -13.40
CA ALA A 49 -0.50 -1.81 -13.09
C ALA A 49 0.78 -2.14 -13.88
N ALA A 50 1.15 -3.43 -13.98
CA ALA A 50 2.29 -3.88 -14.75
C ALA A 50 2.15 -3.54 -16.24
N GLU A 51 1.00 -3.83 -16.85
CA GLU A 51 0.70 -3.46 -18.24
C GLU A 51 0.77 -1.95 -18.48
N ASN A 52 0.23 -1.15 -17.56
CA ASN A 52 0.28 0.31 -17.64
C ASN A 52 1.71 0.85 -17.45
N SER A 53 2.48 0.27 -16.54
CA SER A 53 3.89 0.62 -16.33
C SER A 53 4.71 0.38 -17.60
N GLU A 54 4.56 -0.80 -18.22
CA GLU A 54 5.21 -1.14 -19.49
C GLU A 54 4.80 -0.20 -20.62
N LYS A 55 3.50 0.02 -20.79
CA LYS A 55 2.94 0.89 -21.84
C LYS A 55 3.37 2.35 -21.74
N THR A 56 3.47 2.87 -20.52
CA THR A 56 3.73 4.30 -20.27
C THR A 56 5.19 4.62 -20.00
N GLY A 57 6.02 3.60 -19.73
CA GLY A 57 7.38 3.73 -19.24
C GLY A 57 7.48 4.40 -17.87
N PHE A 58 6.36 4.44 -17.10
CA PHE A 58 6.32 5.07 -15.79
C PHE A 58 6.22 4.00 -14.71
N PRO A 59 7.13 3.98 -13.72
CA PRO A 59 7.14 2.98 -12.65
C PRO A 59 5.86 3.02 -11.81
N ILE A 60 5.17 1.88 -11.74
CA ILE A 60 3.97 1.68 -10.91
C ILE A 60 4.21 0.43 -10.08
N PHE A 61 4.24 0.58 -8.78
CA PHE A 61 4.38 -0.52 -7.82
C PHE A 61 3.03 -0.81 -7.17
N VAL A 62 2.75 -2.06 -6.88
CA VAL A 62 1.53 -2.45 -6.17
C VAL A 62 1.90 -3.14 -4.87
N GLY A 63 1.41 -2.58 -3.79
CA GLY A 63 1.40 -3.14 -2.46
C GLY A 63 -0.03 -3.30 -1.95
N ILE A 64 -0.17 -3.30 -0.66
CA ILE A 64 -1.46 -3.41 0.04
C ILE A 64 -1.49 -2.45 1.22
N GLU A 65 -2.62 -1.83 1.50
CA GLU A 65 -2.91 -1.27 2.81
C GLU A 65 -3.78 -2.26 3.58
N PHE A 66 -3.12 -3.09 4.38
CA PHE A 66 -3.76 -4.15 5.14
C PHE A 66 -4.37 -3.63 6.45
N TYR A 67 -5.66 -3.87 6.66
CA TYR A 67 -6.34 -3.49 7.90
C TYR A 67 -6.14 -4.56 8.99
N SER A 68 -5.08 -4.42 9.77
CA SER A 68 -4.81 -5.28 10.93
C SER A 68 -5.79 -5.03 12.08
N LEU A 69 -5.72 -5.85 13.14
CA LEU A 69 -6.54 -5.64 14.34
C LEU A 69 -6.24 -4.33 15.08
N GLN A 70 -5.01 -3.79 14.92
CA GLN A 70 -4.58 -2.55 15.60
C GLN A 70 -4.54 -1.32 14.68
N GLY A 71 -4.64 -1.48 13.38
CA GLY A 71 -4.60 -0.36 12.42
C GLY A 71 -4.01 -0.75 11.08
N ASP A 72 -3.89 0.22 10.18
CA ASP A 72 -3.44 -0.02 8.81
C ASP A 72 -1.92 -0.12 8.70
N ILE A 73 -1.48 -1.11 7.93
CA ILE A 73 -0.08 -1.32 7.58
C ILE A 73 0.03 -1.42 6.06
N VAL A 74 0.85 -0.55 5.49
CA VAL A 74 1.23 -0.65 4.07
C VAL A 74 2.35 -1.66 3.93
N ALA A 75 2.24 -2.57 2.96
CA ALA A 75 3.25 -3.58 2.68
C ALA A 75 3.51 -3.75 1.18
N PHE A 76 4.75 -4.09 0.85
CA PHE A 76 5.23 -4.37 -0.50
C PHE A 76 6.10 -5.63 -0.50
N GLY A 77 6.24 -6.25 -1.66
CA GLY A 77 7.15 -7.37 -1.86
C GLY A 77 6.63 -8.70 -1.33
N ILE A 78 5.32 -8.81 -1.13
CA ILE A 78 4.65 -10.06 -0.74
C ILE A 78 3.83 -10.64 -1.90
N GLU A 79 3.70 -11.95 -1.92
CA GLU A 79 2.92 -12.68 -2.94
C GLU A 79 1.46 -12.87 -2.50
N ASP A 80 1.25 -13.17 -1.22
CA ASP A 80 -0.06 -13.45 -0.65
C ASP A 80 -0.28 -12.66 0.64
N TYR A 81 -1.52 -12.56 1.07
CA TYR A 81 -1.91 -11.83 2.28
C TYR A 81 -3.14 -12.46 2.92
N PRO A 82 -3.32 -12.31 4.26
CA PRO A 82 -4.47 -12.84 4.97
C PRO A 82 -5.79 -12.27 4.43
N LYS A 83 -6.82 -13.11 4.33
CA LYS A 83 -8.17 -12.68 3.93
C LYS A 83 -8.98 -12.14 5.11
N GLU A 84 -8.56 -12.42 6.32
CA GLU A 84 -9.14 -11.94 7.55
C GLU A 84 -8.16 -11.04 8.30
N ARG A 85 -8.67 -10.17 9.15
CA ARG A 85 -7.85 -9.31 9.99
C ARG A 85 -7.09 -10.14 11.01
N ILE A 86 -5.78 -9.94 11.06
CA ILE A 86 -4.86 -10.53 12.04
C ILE A 86 -4.17 -9.45 12.87
N PRO A 87 -3.51 -9.80 13.99
CA PRO A 87 -2.70 -8.85 14.73
C PRO A 87 -1.64 -8.15 13.86
N ALA A 88 -1.40 -6.86 14.11
CA ALA A 88 -0.42 -6.07 13.37
C ALA A 88 0.97 -6.71 13.35
N GLN A 89 1.45 -7.22 14.49
CA GLN A 89 2.75 -7.89 14.57
C GLN A 89 2.82 -9.15 13.70
N GLU A 90 1.76 -9.96 13.69
CA GLU A 90 1.69 -11.17 12.88
C GLU A 90 1.76 -10.85 11.38
N PHE A 91 1.09 -9.77 10.95
CA PHE A 91 1.19 -9.31 9.57
C PHE A 91 2.60 -8.80 9.21
N VAL A 92 3.24 -8.03 10.10
CA VAL A 92 4.63 -7.58 9.90
C VAL A 92 5.59 -8.76 9.81
N ASP A 93 5.46 -9.77 10.69
CA ASP A 93 6.28 -10.97 10.67
C ASP A 93 6.12 -11.75 9.34
N LEU A 94 4.89 -11.82 8.82
CA LEU A 94 4.60 -12.43 7.52
C LEU A 94 5.32 -11.67 6.39
N VAL A 95 5.19 -10.35 6.35
CA VAL A 95 5.86 -9.51 5.33
C VAL A 95 7.36 -9.68 5.36
N GLN A 96 7.97 -9.68 6.56
CA GLN A 96 9.40 -9.88 6.72
C GLN A 96 9.85 -11.28 6.31
N ALA A 97 9.07 -12.31 6.61
CA ALA A 97 9.37 -13.68 6.21
C ALA A 97 9.42 -13.86 4.69
N GLU A 98 8.65 -13.08 3.94
CA GLU A 98 8.70 -13.04 2.47
C GLU A 98 9.79 -12.10 1.91
N GLY A 99 10.52 -11.39 2.79
CA GLY A 99 11.53 -10.41 2.36
C GLY A 99 10.93 -9.08 1.87
N GLY A 100 9.67 -8.83 2.19
CA GLY A 100 8.97 -7.58 1.91
C GLY A 100 9.36 -6.47 2.86
N MET A 101 8.79 -5.28 2.62
CA MET A 101 8.91 -4.11 3.50
C MET A 101 7.52 -3.62 3.90
N CYS A 102 7.41 -3.02 5.08
CA CYS A 102 6.14 -2.47 5.55
C CYS A 102 6.31 -1.27 6.49
N PHE A 103 5.33 -0.39 6.47
CA PHE A 103 5.27 0.75 7.38
C PHE A 103 3.83 1.03 7.84
N SER A 104 3.70 1.73 8.96
CA SER A 104 2.38 2.14 9.45
C SER A 104 1.79 3.21 8.57
N ALA A 105 0.60 2.98 8.03
CA ALA A 105 -0.17 4.01 7.36
C ALA A 105 -0.72 5.00 8.40
N HIS A 106 -0.64 6.32 8.11
CA HIS A 106 -1.22 7.39 8.94
C HIS A 106 -1.31 7.06 10.45
N PRO A 107 -0.17 6.79 11.13
CA PRO A 107 -0.12 6.12 12.44
C PRO A 107 -0.90 6.83 13.55
N PHE A 108 -1.13 8.13 13.44
CA PHE A 108 -1.83 8.95 14.44
C PHE A 108 -3.22 9.40 14.01
N ARG A 109 -3.78 8.75 12.98
CA ARG A 109 -5.13 9.06 12.50
C ARG A 109 -6.18 8.53 13.48
N ASN A 110 -6.91 9.41 14.11
CA ASN A 110 -7.92 9.10 15.12
C ASN A 110 -9.25 8.62 14.49
N ASN A 111 -9.25 7.40 13.95
CA ASN A 111 -10.45 6.77 13.36
C ASN A 111 -10.36 5.24 13.34
N ASN A 112 -9.61 4.65 14.27
CA ASN A 112 -9.32 3.21 14.38
C ASN A 112 -8.55 2.62 13.17
N ARG A 113 -7.95 3.48 12.34
CA ARG A 113 -7.15 3.06 11.17
C ARG A 113 -5.65 3.27 11.40
N GLY A 114 -5.23 4.17 12.30
CA GLY A 114 -3.84 4.32 12.71
C GLY A 114 -3.45 3.32 13.80
N LEU A 115 -2.18 2.96 13.88
CA LEU A 115 -1.65 2.12 14.97
C LEU A 115 -1.65 2.85 16.31
N GLU A 116 -1.58 4.19 16.30
CA GLU A 116 -1.60 5.06 17.49
C GLU A 116 -0.60 4.60 18.56
N GLU A 117 -1.10 4.27 19.76
CA GLU A 117 -0.28 3.79 20.89
C GLU A 117 0.39 2.42 20.61
N ASN A 118 -0.19 1.59 19.71
CA ASN A 118 0.36 0.31 19.33
C ASN A 118 1.62 0.45 18.46
N LEU A 119 1.87 1.61 17.86
CA LEU A 119 3.04 1.84 17.02
C LEU A 119 4.35 1.52 17.73
N ALA A 120 4.45 1.85 19.03
CA ALA A 120 5.63 1.58 19.84
C ALA A 120 5.83 0.08 20.17
N MET A 121 4.79 -0.74 20.00
CA MET A 121 4.78 -2.16 20.33
C MET A 121 5.01 -3.06 19.10
N VAL A 122 4.65 -2.59 17.92
CA VAL A 122 4.88 -3.32 16.66
C VAL A 122 6.34 -3.17 16.24
N ARG A 123 7.02 -4.28 16.05
CA ARG A 123 8.44 -4.32 15.69
C ARG A 123 8.62 -4.77 14.25
N GLY A 124 9.64 -4.22 13.59
CA GLY A 124 9.99 -4.60 12.23
C GLY A 124 9.26 -3.78 11.15
N LEU A 125 8.67 -2.65 11.50
CA LEU A 125 8.28 -1.62 10.54
C LEU A 125 9.54 -0.90 10.02
N ASP A 126 9.54 -0.59 8.70
CA ASP A 126 10.61 0.12 7.99
C ASP A 126 10.52 1.64 8.09
#